data_da21fa5fd009a1c731dd85c143feb418
#
_entry.id   da21fa5fd009a1c731dd85c143feb418
#
_cell.length_a   1.000
_cell.length_b   1.000
_cell.length_c   1.000
_cell.angle_alpha   90.00
_cell.angle_beta   90.00
_cell.angle_gamma   90.00
#
_symmetry.space_group_name_H-M   'P 1'
#
loop_
_entity.id
_entity.type
_entity.pdbx_description
1 polymer ?
#
loop_
_entity_poly.entity_id
_entity_poly.type
_entity_poly.pdbx_seq_one_letter_code
_entity_poly.pdbx_strand_id
1 'polypeptide(L)'
;MGVLLCLTIHASALDREAFSFTRYDLDLTLDPGQQRLGVRGKITLRNDSDAPQRFVTLQISSSLHWASIQMADKSAEFVTQTYASDVDHTGGLSEAIVTLPKPLAPKDTVNLTVGYEGVIPQDTTRLTRVGVPANTAKDSDWDQISASFTGLRGIGYVVWYPIAAHAANMSDPSSLSETVGRWKRRERDAEMVASVAFLAASDRQRLFCGDVGLAALDKPAACLWRDLDANVPFFVVSAQELLAGPSADIFYLPEHKSGANDYAMALKQVEPSIAVWLGQHSSGEGTRARVIDLPYPDAAPFESGNTWLMPLTADETSLLLMAVQQSAKLNFLSPRPWISLGLQGYAQVRYIEQEKSRETAQAYLQSHREALIDAERSLPGSDPAMRSLINSTDEFYVRTKATNVWWMLRELVGETALTAALHNYKAEEDKDAMYMQRLIEAQSHRDLAWFFDDWVYRDRGLPDFRITSVFARAVVGGGYLVTVTAENLGGAAAEVPVILRMSTKDAVEKLVVPGKSKASVRILAGSTPIRAIVNDGSVPESDTRNNEYTIELNQ
;
A
#
# COMPACT_ATOMS: atom_id res chain seq x y z
N MET A 1 -18.95 -62.58 7.34
CA MET A 1 -18.15 -61.61 6.57
C MET A 1 -18.61 -60.22 6.99
N GLY A 2 -17.95 -59.66 8.00
CA GLY A 2 -18.30 -58.33 8.56
C GLY A 2 -17.57 -57.23 7.80
N VAL A 3 -18.31 -56.29 7.21
CA VAL A 3 -17.77 -55.11 6.57
C VAL A 3 -17.47 -54.07 7.66
N LEU A 4 -16.18 -53.83 7.92
CA LEU A 4 -15.72 -52.76 8.80
C LEU A 4 -15.84 -51.44 8.03
N LEU A 5 -16.84 -50.62 8.37
CA LEU A 5 -16.97 -49.24 7.86
C LEU A 5 -15.92 -48.37 8.57
N CYS A 6 -14.78 -48.12 7.94
CA CYS A 6 -13.84 -47.09 8.39
C CYS A 6 -14.47 -45.72 8.16
N LEU A 7 -15.03 -45.11 9.19
CA LEU A 7 -15.34 -43.70 9.23
C LEU A 7 -14.00 -42.92 9.27
N THR A 8 -13.57 -42.42 8.14
CA THR A 8 -12.46 -41.43 8.08
C THR A 8 -12.98 -40.12 8.67
N ILE A 9 -12.63 -39.89 9.93
CA ILE A 9 -12.77 -38.56 10.55
C ILE A 9 -11.76 -37.67 9.81
N HIS A 10 -12.22 -36.89 8.88
CA HIS A 10 -11.42 -35.77 8.33
C HIS A 10 -11.29 -34.76 9.47
N ALA A 11 -10.13 -34.71 10.12
CA ALA A 11 -9.76 -33.58 10.94
C ALA A 11 -9.63 -32.40 9.97
N SER A 12 -10.68 -31.58 9.84
CA SER A 12 -10.62 -30.33 9.13
C SER A 12 -9.60 -29.45 9.85
N ALA A 13 -8.52 -29.07 9.16
CA ALA A 13 -7.59 -28.09 9.69
C ALA A 13 -8.38 -26.80 10.00
N LEU A 14 -8.02 -26.12 11.10
CA LEU A 14 -8.65 -24.86 11.48
C LEU A 14 -8.42 -23.81 10.38
N ASP A 15 -9.50 -23.45 9.69
CA ASP A 15 -9.47 -22.36 8.69
C ASP A 15 -9.72 -21.03 9.41
N ARG A 16 -8.67 -20.25 9.59
CA ARG A 16 -8.74 -18.94 10.25
C ARG A 16 -9.45 -17.89 9.42
N GLU A 17 -9.45 -18.03 8.12
CA GLU A 17 -10.05 -17.07 7.19
C GLU A 17 -11.45 -17.50 6.70
N ALA A 18 -12.03 -18.55 7.28
CA ALA A 18 -13.36 -19.03 6.94
C ALA A 18 -14.48 -18.00 7.20
N PHE A 19 -14.26 -17.08 8.15
CA PHE A 19 -15.26 -16.09 8.54
C PHE A 19 -14.83 -14.68 8.18
N SER A 20 -15.77 -13.88 7.64
CA SER A 20 -15.66 -12.44 7.53
C SER A 20 -16.41 -11.75 8.67
N PHE A 21 -15.80 -10.72 9.23
CA PHE A 21 -16.44 -9.87 10.21
C PHE A 21 -17.27 -8.83 9.47
N THR A 22 -18.58 -8.82 9.66
CA THR A 22 -19.48 -7.93 8.94
C THR A 22 -19.91 -6.72 9.76
N ARG A 23 -19.82 -6.83 11.10
CA ARG A 23 -20.17 -5.73 11.99
C ARG A 23 -19.44 -5.82 13.34
N TYR A 24 -19.02 -4.66 13.81
CA TYR A 24 -18.50 -4.45 15.16
C TYR A 24 -19.32 -3.35 15.85
N ASP A 25 -19.79 -3.61 17.07
CA ASP A 25 -20.39 -2.64 17.99
C ASP A 25 -19.61 -2.74 19.31
N LEU A 26 -18.63 -1.85 19.53
CA LEU A 26 -17.65 -1.96 20.60
C LEU A 26 -17.70 -0.76 21.56
N ASP A 27 -17.58 -1.03 22.86
CA ASP A 27 -17.34 -0.04 23.90
C ASP A 27 -15.88 -0.14 24.37
N LEU A 28 -15.12 0.93 24.19
CA LEU A 28 -13.71 1.04 24.54
C LEU A 28 -13.54 1.92 25.78
N THR A 29 -12.75 1.48 26.74
CA THR A 29 -12.29 2.26 27.88
C THR A 29 -10.79 2.38 27.84
N LEU A 30 -10.27 3.60 27.75
CA LEU A 30 -8.85 3.93 27.72
C LEU A 30 -8.42 4.53 29.05
N ASP A 31 -7.44 3.93 29.70
CA ASP A 31 -6.79 4.46 30.91
C ASP A 31 -5.33 4.81 30.60
N PRO A 32 -5.04 6.07 30.28
CA PRO A 32 -3.68 6.49 29.94
C PRO A 32 -2.70 6.41 31.11
N GLY A 33 -3.18 6.48 32.35
CA GLY A 33 -2.35 6.37 33.55
C GLY A 33 -1.81 4.95 33.75
N GLN A 34 -2.55 3.94 33.31
CA GLN A 34 -2.17 2.52 33.36
C GLN A 34 -1.80 1.95 32.00
N GLN A 35 -1.79 2.75 30.94
CA GLN A 35 -1.59 2.33 29.54
C GLN A 35 -2.60 1.22 29.12
N ARG A 36 -3.80 1.23 29.70
CA ARG A 36 -4.76 0.12 29.61
C ARG A 36 -5.87 0.41 28.61
N LEU A 37 -6.19 -0.64 27.85
CA LEU A 37 -7.38 -0.74 27.02
C LEU A 37 -8.30 -1.82 27.61
N GLY A 38 -9.59 -1.47 27.79
CA GLY A 38 -10.67 -2.43 28.01
C GLY A 38 -11.68 -2.34 26.88
N VAL A 39 -12.13 -3.48 26.36
CA VAL A 39 -13.10 -3.54 25.27
C VAL A 39 -14.22 -4.53 25.63
N ARG A 40 -15.47 -4.12 25.35
CA ARG A 40 -16.66 -4.97 25.40
C ARG A 40 -17.54 -4.65 24.21
N GLY A 41 -18.27 -5.63 23.69
CA GLY A 41 -19.21 -5.35 22.61
C GLY A 41 -19.62 -6.59 21.85
N LYS A 42 -20.29 -6.34 20.73
CA LYS A 42 -20.79 -7.39 19.83
C LYS A 42 -20.03 -7.38 18.51
N ILE A 43 -19.79 -8.57 18.01
CA ILE A 43 -19.25 -8.78 16.66
C ILE A 43 -20.17 -9.73 15.91
N THR A 44 -20.37 -9.47 14.63
CA THR A 44 -21.13 -10.34 13.72
C THR A 44 -20.18 -10.89 12.68
N LEU A 45 -20.16 -12.22 12.57
CA LEU A 45 -19.34 -12.95 11.61
C LEU A 45 -20.23 -13.72 10.64
N ARG A 46 -19.81 -13.80 9.39
CA ARG A 46 -20.45 -14.61 8.35
C ARG A 46 -19.48 -15.72 7.90
N ASN A 47 -19.97 -16.93 7.77
CA ASN A 47 -19.20 -18.03 7.18
C ASN A 47 -19.09 -17.83 5.66
N ASP A 48 -17.94 -17.44 5.17
CA ASP A 48 -17.69 -17.23 3.74
C ASP A 48 -16.96 -18.41 3.09
N SER A 49 -16.67 -19.48 3.84
CA SER A 49 -16.15 -20.73 3.28
C SER A 49 -17.25 -21.55 2.58
N ASP A 50 -16.84 -22.54 1.79
CA ASP A 50 -17.75 -23.43 1.07
C ASP A 50 -18.30 -24.59 1.92
N ALA A 51 -17.90 -24.68 3.19
CA ALA A 51 -18.28 -25.77 4.10
C ALA A 51 -18.84 -25.27 5.44
N PRO A 52 -19.71 -26.05 6.11
CA PRO A 52 -20.14 -25.74 7.47
C PRO A 52 -18.95 -25.67 8.43
N GLN A 53 -18.86 -24.61 9.22
CA GLN A 53 -17.77 -24.37 10.17
C GLN A 53 -18.24 -24.54 11.61
N ARG A 54 -17.47 -25.26 12.42
CA ARG A 54 -17.73 -25.45 13.83
C ARG A 54 -16.88 -24.58 14.74
N PHE A 55 -15.76 -24.09 14.24
CA PHE A 55 -14.82 -23.30 15.01
C PHE A 55 -14.71 -21.90 14.42
N VAL A 56 -14.76 -20.91 15.29
CA VAL A 56 -14.53 -19.48 14.94
C VAL A 56 -13.23 -19.06 15.59
N THR A 57 -12.33 -18.50 14.81
CA THR A 57 -11.08 -17.91 15.30
C THR A 57 -11.26 -16.43 15.54
N LEU A 58 -10.84 -15.95 16.71
CA LEU A 58 -10.76 -14.55 17.07
C LEU A 58 -9.34 -14.24 17.55
N GLN A 59 -8.75 -13.19 17.05
CA GLN A 59 -7.37 -12.79 17.38
C GLN A 59 -7.34 -11.33 17.81
N ILE A 60 -6.62 -11.04 18.88
CA ILE A 60 -6.30 -9.69 19.38
C ILE A 60 -4.81 -9.63 19.70
N SER A 61 -4.25 -8.44 19.96
CA SER A 61 -2.85 -8.26 20.39
C SER A 61 -2.50 -9.24 21.52
N SER A 62 -1.29 -9.77 21.54
CA SER A 62 -0.82 -10.64 22.62
C SER A 62 -0.72 -9.92 23.98
N SER A 63 -0.73 -8.59 23.99
CA SER A 63 -0.78 -7.76 25.20
C SER A 63 -2.19 -7.65 25.80
N LEU A 64 -3.22 -8.17 25.11
CA LEU A 64 -4.61 -8.21 25.55
C LEU A 64 -5.04 -9.64 25.90
N HIS A 65 -5.97 -9.76 26.85
CA HIS A 65 -6.44 -11.04 27.36
C HIS A 65 -7.96 -11.16 27.25
N TRP A 66 -8.44 -12.25 26.69
CA TRP A 66 -9.85 -12.57 26.63
C TRP A 66 -10.43 -12.78 28.03
N ALA A 67 -11.38 -11.97 28.43
CA ALA A 67 -12.12 -12.08 29.69
C ALA A 67 -13.42 -12.87 29.53
N SER A 68 -14.12 -12.71 28.40
CA SER A 68 -15.37 -13.41 28.13
C SER A 68 -15.70 -13.48 26.66
N ILE A 69 -16.28 -14.59 26.22
CA ILE A 69 -16.92 -14.73 24.91
C ILE A 69 -18.26 -15.38 25.14
N GLN A 70 -19.35 -14.78 24.65
CA GLN A 70 -20.72 -15.23 24.83
C GLN A 70 -21.44 -15.33 23.48
N MET A 71 -22.38 -16.25 23.39
CA MET A 71 -23.29 -16.42 22.27
C MET A 71 -24.71 -16.54 22.79
N ALA A 72 -25.63 -15.68 22.31
CA ALA A 72 -27.00 -15.61 22.80
C ALA A 72 -27.06 -15.52 24.35
N ASP A 73 -26.27 -14.62 24.94
CA ASP A 73 -26.14 -14.33 26.38
C ASP A 73 -25.68 -15.51 27.25
N LYS A 74 -25.13 -16.56 26.63
CA LYS A 74 -24.53 -17.70 27.31
C LYS A 74 -23.03 -17.76 27.05
N SER A 75 -22.25 -18.14 28.05
CA SER A 75 -20.81 -18.35 27.90
C SER A 75 -20.57 -19.39 26.78
N ALA A 76 -19.77 -18.99 25.81
CA ALA A 76 -19.30 -19.89 24.76
C ALA A 76 -18.14 -20.74 25.27
N GLU A 77 -18.01 -21.94 24.74
CA GLU A 77 -16.82 -22.77 24.94
C GLU A 77 -15.71 -22.26 24.04
N PHE A 78 -14.57 -21.87 24.60
CA PHE A 78 -13.39 -21.45 23.84
C PHE A 78 -12.10 -21.85 24.53
N VAL A 79 -11.05 -21.98 23.75
CA VAL A 79 -9.67 -22.15 24.22
C VAL A 79 -8.83 -20.99 23.72
N THR A 80 -7.85 -20.58 24.52
CA THR A 80 -6.93 -19.50 24.14
C THR A 80 -5.53 -20.04 23.96
N GLN A 81 -4.81 -19.49 22.98
CA GLN A 81 -3.41 -19.81 22.73
C GLN A 81 -2.66 -18.58 22.20
N THR A 82 -1.33 -18.61 22.35
CA THR A 82 -0.48 -17.62 21.68
C THR A 82 -0.31 -18.02 20.22
N TYR A 83 -0.43 -17.05 19.31
CA TYR A 83 -0.25 -17.24 17.88
C TYR A 83 0.79 -16.23 17.37
N ALA A 84 1.95 -16.72 16.93
CA ALA A 84 3.03 -15.85 16.44
C ALA A 84 2.62 -15.23 15.11
N SER A 85 2.60 -13.90 15.05
CA SER A 85 2.26 -13.17 13.82
C SER A 85 2.67 -11.69 13.94
N ASP A 86 3.33 -11.17 12.93
CA ASP A 86 3.80 -9.80 12.84
C ASP A 86 2.71 -8.79 12.40
N VAL A 87 1.45 -9.21 12.27
CA VAL A 87 0.31 -8.29 12.10
C VAL A 87 0.09 -7.42 13.33
N ASP A 88 0.70 -7.77 14.46
CA ASP A 88 0.70 -7.01 15.71
C ASP A 88 2.12 -6.59 16.10
N HIS A 89 2.28 -5.41 16.71
CA HIS A 89 3.58 -4.83 17.07
C HIS A 89 4.38 -5.69 18.07
N THR A 90 3.70 -6.51 18.86
CA THR A 90 4.35 -7.44 19.78
C THR A 90 4.97 -8.67 19.08
N GLY A 91 4.67 -8.88 17.79
CA GLY A 91 5.02 -10.10 17.06
C GLY A 91 4.17 -11.32 17.44
N GLY A 92 3.05 -11.12 18.12
CA GLY A 92 2.18 -12.20 18.56
C GLY A 92 0.74 -11.76 18.81
N LEU A 93 -0.16 -12.73 18.80
CA LEU A 93 -1.58 -12.58 19.03
C LEU A 93 -2.06 -13.48 20.16
N SER A 94 -3.07 -13.02 20.88
CA SER A 94 -3.91 -13.84 21.77
C SER A 94 -5.06 -14.39 20.94
N GLU A 95 -4.97 -15.66 20.53
CA GLU A 95 -5.97 -16.33 19.69
C GLU A 95 -6.97 -17.07 20.57
N ALA A 96 -8.27 -16.84 20.37
CA ALA A 96 -9.36 -17.60 20.92
C ALA A 96 -10.02 -18.45 19.83
N ILE A 97 -10.13 -19.74 20.05
CA ILE A 97 -10.85 -20.69 19.19
C ILE A 97 -12.18 -21.02 19.87
N VAL A 98 -13.26 -20.48 19.34
CA VAL A 98 -14.62 -20.61 19.87
C VAL A 98 -15.32 -21.79 19.23
N THR A 99 -15.86 -22.73 20.04
CA THR A 99 -16.62 -23.89 19.59
C THR A 99 -18.11 -23.52 19.45
N LEU A 100 -18.64 -23.56 18.25
CA LEU A 100 -20.06 -23.34 18.00
C LEU A 100 -20.86 -24.58 18.42
N PRO A 101 -22.03 -24.44 19.05
CA PRO A 101 -22.90 -25.58 19.45
C PRO A 101 -23.31 -26.44 18.26
N LYS A 102 -23.48 -25.82 17.08
CA LYS A 102 -23.77 -26.48 15.80
C LYS A 102 -22.90 -25.88 14.73
N PRO A 103 -22.48 -26.67 13.74
CA PRO A 103 -21.78 -26.12 12.58
C PRO A 103 -22.62 -25.01 11.89
N LEU A 104 -22.01 -23.90 11.56
CA LEU A 104 -22.63 -22.79 10.86
C LEU A 104 -22.50 -23.01 9.34
N ALA A 105 -23.61 -23.04 8.62
CA ALA A 105 -23.61 -23.27 7.19
C ALA A 105 -22.95 -22.10 6.41
N PRO A 106 -22.48 -22.33 5.17
CA PRO A 106 -22.01 -21.27 4.30
C PRO A 106 -23.04 -20.13 4.18
N LYS A 107 -22.54 -18.88 4.26
CA LYS A 107 -23.31 -17.62 4.24
C LYS A 107 -24.19 -17.35 5.46
N ASP A 108 -24.32 -18.29 6.40
CA ASP A 108 -24.97 -18.00 7.67
C ASP A 108 -24.10 -17.09 8.56
N THR A 109 -24.74 -16.42 9.51
CA THR A 109 -24.10 -15.47 10.43
C THR A 109 -24.18 -15.94 11.88
N VAL A 110 -23.19 -15.53 12.67
CA VAL A 110 -23.17 -15.70 14.13
C VAL A 110 -22.84 -14.39 14.82
N ASN A 111 -23.52 -14.13 15.93
CA ASN A 111 -23.24 -12.97 16.80
C ASN A 111 -22.53 -13.46 18.05
N LEU A 112 -21.40 -12.83 18.36
CA LEU A 112 -20.65 -13.06 19.60
C LEU A 112 -20.58 -11.76 20.40
N THR A 113 -20.76 -11.86 21.72
CA THR A 113 -20.44 -10.77 22.65
C THR A 113 -19.07 -11.06 23.24
N VAL A 114 -18.16 -10.12 23.11
CA VAL A 114 -16.76 -10.26 23.54
C VAL A 114 -16.39 -9.27 24.64
N GLY A 115 -15.47 -9.67 25.49
CA GLY A 115 -14.84 -8.81 26.49
C GLY A 115 -13.39 -9.19 26.63
N TYR A 116 -12.48 -8.21 26.55
CA TYR A 116 -11.05 -8.36 26.70
C TYR A 116 -10.40 -7.07 27.18
N GLU A 117 -9.22 -7.16 27.75
CA GLU A 117 -8.50 -6.02 28.29
C GLU A 117 -7.00 -6.31 28.40
N GLY A 118 -6.20 -5.28 28.53
CA GLY A 118 -4.75 -5.39 28.75
C GLY A 118 -4.04 -4.06 28.67
N VAL A 119 -2.73 -4.11 28.65
CA VAL A 119 -1.85 -2.94 28.59
C VAL A 119 -1.26 -2.83 27.19
N ILE A 120 -1.27 -1.63 26.62
CA ILE A 120 -0.66 -1.38 25.31
C ILE A 120 0.43 -0.31 25.46
N PRO A 121 1.64 -0.73 25.82
CA PRO A 121 2.83 0.13 25.76
C PRO A 121 3.31 0.24 24.32
N GLN A 122 4.18 1.20 24.03
CA GLN A 122 4.93 1.16 22.78
C GLN A 122 5.79 -0.10 22.73
N ASP A 123 5.67 -0.90 21.66
CA ASP A 123 6.41 -2.15 21.49
C ASP A 123 7.05 -2.20 20.10
N THR A 124 8.34 -2.46 20.07
CA THR A 124 9.15 -2.54 18.84
C THR A 124 9.71 -3.95 18.60
N THR A 125 9.23 -4.92 19.34
CA THR A 125 9.80 -6.29 19.38
C THR A 125 9.86 -6.93 17.99
N ARG A 126 8.79 -6.83 17.19
CA ARG A 126 8.75 -7.42 15.86
C ARG A 126 9.80 -6.84 14.92
N LEU A 127 10.01 -5.51 14.95
CA LEU A 127 10.96 -4.81 14.09
C LEU A 127 12.42 -5.05 14.52
N THR A 128 12.70 -4.96 15.81
CA THR A 128 14.06 -5.19 16.31
C THR A 128 14.50 -6.64 16.13
N ARG A 129 13.56 -7.60 16.18
CA ARG A 129 13.83 -9.03 15.90
C ARG A 129 14.34 -9.25 14.47
N VAL A 130 13.86 -8.49 13.50
CA VAL A 130 14.32 -8.57 12.10
C VAL A 130 15.49 -7.62 11.80
N GLY A 131 16.09 -7.02 12.82
CA GLY A 131 17.32 -6.24 12.70
C GLY A 131 17.11 -4.73 12.45
N VAL A 132 15.90 -4.21 12.56
CA VAL A 132 15.67 -2.76 12.47
C VAL A 132 16.28 -2.09 13.69
N PRO A 133 17.07 -1.01 13.53
CA PRO A 133 17.63 -0.27 14.66
C PRO A 133 16.53 0.23 15.59
N ALA A 134 16.78 0.19 16.91
CA ALA A 134 15.76 0.46 17.93
C ALA A 134 15.08 1.84 17.79
N ASN A 135 15.83 2.88 17.39
CA ASN A 135 15.24 4.20 17.15
C ASN A 135 14.26 4.19 15.98
N THR A 136 14.69 3.64 14.83
CA THR A 136 13.84 3.50 13.63
C THR A 136 12.60 2.64 13.94
N ALA A 137 12.78 1.55 14.70
CA ALA A 137 11.68 0.70 15.12
C ALA A 137 10.66 1.46 15.98
N LYS A 138 11.14 2.29 16.89
CA LYS A 138 10.32 3.14 17.75
C LYS A 138 9.52 4.18 16.96
N ASP A 139 10.13 4.78 15.95
CA ASP A 139 9.48 5.77 15.09
C ASP A 139 8.46 5.10 14.13
N SER A 140 8.65 3.83 13.81
CA SER A 140 7.72 3.04 12.97
C SER A 140 6.55 2.47 13.77
N ASP A 141 6.80 1.86 14.93
CA ASP A 141 5.77 1.28 15.81
C ASP A 141 5.52 2.23 17.01
N TRP A 142 5.03 3.44 16.69
CA TRP A 142 4.74 4.50 17.67
C TRP A 142 3.43 4.32 18.44
N ASP A 143 2.68 3.27 18.18
CA ASP A 143 1.39 3.00 18.82
C ASP A 143 1.53 2.79 20.32
N GLN A 144 0.73 3.51 21.08
CA GLN A 144 0.73 3.47 22.54
C GLN A 144 -0.51 4.11 23.17
N ILE A 145 -0.76 3.79 24.43
CA ILE A 145 -1.70 4.52 25.29
C ILE A 145 -0.88 5.28 26.33
N SER A 146 -0.93 6.62 26.32
CA SER A 146 -0.25 7.44 27.33
C SER A 146 -1.00 8.76 27.58
N ALA A 147 -0.65 9.44 28.68
CA ALA A 147 -1.30 10.68 29.06
C ALA A 147 -1.02 11.86 28.11
N SER A 148 0.15 11.90 27.47
CA SER A 148 0.54 12.97 26.56
C SER A 148 0.03 12.72 25.14
N PHE A 149 0.07 11.47 24.69
CA PHE A 149 -0.34 11.06 23.36
C PHE A 149 -0.80 9.60 23.39
N THR A 150 -2.02 9.37 23.00
CA THR A 150 -2.55 8.03 22.74
C THR A 150 -2.85 7.92 21.26
N GLY A 151 -2.29 6.92 20.59
CA GLY A 151 -2.57 6.63 19.20
C GLY A 151 -2.46 5.14 18.95
N LEU A 152 -3.49 4.53 18.37
CA LEU A 152 -3.51 3.14 17.96
C LEU A 152 -4.00 3.07 16.52
N ARG A 153 -3.17 2.49 15.67
CA ARG A 153 -3.53 2.02 14.34
C ARG A 153 -4.15 0.62 14.46
N GLY A 154 -4.80 0.15 13.42
CA GLY A 154 -5.42 -1.19 13.41
C GLY A 154 -4.46 -2.31 13.01
N ILE A 155 -5.01 -3.34 12.39
CA ILE A 155 -4.25 -4.50 11.87
C ILE A 155 -3.01 -4.06 11.08
N GLY A 156 -1.92 -4.78 11.28
CA GLY A 156 -0.61 -4.42 10.74
C GLY A 156 0.24 -3.59 11.72
N TYR A 157 -0.38 -3.08 12.80
CA TYR A 157 0.27 -2.33 13.86
C TYR A 157 -0.16 -2.84 15.25
N VAL A 158 -1.36 -2.50 15.71
CA VAL A 158 -1.92 -3.02 16.98
C VAL A 158 -3.28 -3.65 16.72
N VAL A 159 -3.42 -4.91 17.05
CA VAL A 159 -4.68 -5.63 16.89
C VAL A 159 -5.54 -5.40 18.13
N TRP A 160 -6.13 -4.20 18.21
CA TRP A 160 -6.95 -3.78 19.35
C TRP A 160 -8.44 -4.14 19.23
N TYR A 161 -8.87 -4.64 18.08
CA TYR A 161 -10.21 -5.19 17.82
C TYR A 161 -10.07 -6.62 17.25
N PRO A 162 -11.09 -7.49 17.41
CA PRO A 162 -10.99 -8.87 16.94
C PRO A 162 -10.83 -8.97 15.43
N ILE A 163 -9.84 -9.74 15.01
CA ILE A 163 -9.60 -10.13 13.62
C ILE A 163 -9.48 -11.64 13.51
N ALA A 164 -9.34 -12.17 12.30
CA ALA A 164 -8.88 -13.52 12.02
C ALA A 164 -8.05 -13.53 10.74
N ALA A 165 -6.76 -13.84 10.87
CA ALA A 165 -5.81 -13.84 9.76
C ALA A 165 -4.80 -14.99 9.92
N HIS A 166 -4.19 -15.37 8.80
CA HIS A 166 -3.01 -16.22 8.85
C HIS A 166 -1.81 -15.47 9.44
N ALA A 167 -0.79 -16.22 9.87
CA ALA A 167 0.43 -15.63 10.38
C ALA A 167 1.13 -14.81 9.30
N ALA A 168 1.61 -13.62 9.68
CA ALA A 168 2.56 -12.85 8.90
C ALA A 168 3.95 -12.92 9.55
N ASN A 169 4.99 -12.83 8.73
CA ASN A 169 6.38 -12.84 9.17
C ASN A 169 7.15 -11.75 8.43
N MET A 170 7.65 -10.77 9.16
CA MET A 170 8.44 -9.65 8.59
C MET A 170 9.81 -10.07 8.03
N SER A 171 10.26 -11.31 8.29
CA SER A 171 11.43 -11.85 7.59
C SER A 171 11.13 -12.19 6.12
N ASP A 172 9.85 -12.25 5.73
CA ASP A 172 9.37 -12.32 4.36
C ASP A 172 8.78 -10.95 3.98
N PRO A 173 9.39 -10.20 3.06
CA PRO A 173 9.03 -8.81 2.77
C PRO A 173 7.55 -8.59 2.40
N SER A 174 6.92 -9.54 1.72
CA SER A 174 5.52 -9.43 1.28
C SER A 174 4.51 -9.98 2.28
N SER A 175 4.94 -10.78 3.26
CA SER A 175 4.04 -11.55 4.12
C SER A 175 3.10 -10.67 4.95
N LEU A 176 3.60 -9.56 5.51
CA LEU A 176 2.79 -8.66 6.33
C LEU A 176 1.78 -7.88 5.48
N SER A 177 2.24 -7.21 4.43
CA SER A 177 1.38 -6.38 3.57
C SER A 177 0.33 -7.21 2.84
N GLU A 178 0.66 -8.42 2.40
CA GLU A 178 -0.28 -9.35 1.79
C GLU A 178 -1.34 -9.85 2.78
N THR A 179 -0.93 -10.22 4.01
CA THR A 179 -1.88 -10.69 5.04
C THR A 179 -2.84 -9.59 5.45
N VAL A 180 -2.34 -8.37 5.68
CA VAL A 180 -3.16 -7.19 5.98
C VAL A 180 -4.09 -6.86 4.82
N GLY A 181 -3.58 -6.88 3.59
CA GLY A 181 -4.38 -6.60 2.39
C GLY A 181 -5.48 -7.63 2.14
N ARG A 182 -5.22 -8.94 2.36
CA ARG A 182 -6.26 -9.98 2.30
C ARG A 182 -7.36 -9.74 3.32
N TRP A 183 -6.97 -9.42 4.57
CA TRP A 183 -7.93 -9.10 5.63
C TRP A 183 -8.78 -7.88 5.22
N LYS A 184 -8.18 -6.76 4.83
CA LYS A 184 -8.86 -5.54 4.39
C LYS A 184 -9.87 -5.83 3.28
N ARG A 185 -9.48 -6.59 2.24
CA ARG A 185 -10.36 -6.94 1.13
C ARG A 185 -11.56 -7.78 1.58
N ARG A 186 -11.35 -8.73 2.52
CA ARG A 186 -12.40 -9.59 3.05
C ARG A 186 -13.42 -8.81 3.89
N GLU A 187 -12.93 -7.82 4.64
CA GLU A 187 -13.74 -6.98 5.54
C GLU A 187 -14.19 -5.65 4.89
N ARG A 188 -14.08 -5.52 3.57
CA ARG A 188 -14.44 -4.28 2.84
C ARG A 188 -15.83 -3.76 3.19
N ASP A 189 -16.84 -4.63 3.19
CA ASP A 189 -18.24 -4.25 3.44
C ASP A 189 -18.59 -4.20 4.93
N ALA A 190 -17.63 -4.37 5.83
CA ALA A 190 -17.85 -4.33 7.26
C ALA A 190 -18.07 -2.91 7.76
N GLU A 191 -18.90 -2.79 8.82
CA GLU A 191 -19.11 -1.55 9.56
C GLU A 191 -18.59 -1.71 11.00
N MET A 192 -17.84 -0.74 11.49
CA MET A 192 -17.42 -0.68 12.88
C MET A 192 -17.96 0.60 13.53
N VAL A 193 -18.68 0.41 14.62
CA VAL A 193 -19.09 1.48 15.56
C VAL A 193 -18.34 1.24 16.86
N ALA A 194 -17.64 2.25 17.36
CA ALA A 194 -16.97 2.19 18.65
C ALA A 194 -17.35 3.40 19.51
N SER A 195 -17.75 3.15 20.75
CA SER A 195 -17.92 4.16 21.78
C SER A 195 -16.65 4.22 22.62
N VAL A 196 -15.96 5.36 22.63
CA VAL A 196 -14.65 5.53 23.28
C VAL A 196 -14.78 6.39 24.53
N ALA A 197 -14.54 5.82 25.69
CA ALA A 197 -14.40 6.51 26.97
C ALA A 197 -12.89 6.64 27.31
N PHE A 198 -12.46 7.86 27.61
CA PHE A 198 -11.06 8.15 27.98
C PHE A 198 -11.00 8.63 29.42
N LEU A 199 -10.35 7.89 30.29
CA LEU A 199 -10.26 8.21 31.71
C LEU A 199 -9.28 9.36 31.97
N ALA A 200 -9.64 10.27 32.85
CA ALA A 200 -8.81 11.42 33.23
C ALA A 200 -8.39 12.32 32.05
N ALA A 201 -9.28 12.49 31.06
CA ALA A 201 -9.05 13.41 29.94
C ALA A 201 -8.89 14.86 30.43
N SER A 202 -7.98 15.62 29.82
CA SER A 202 -7.91 17.07 29.99
C SER A 202 -8.85 17.77 29.01
N ASP A 203 -9.29 18.99 29.37
CA ASP A 203 -10.20 19.80 28.53
C ASP A 203 -9.60 20.14 27.14
N ARG A 204 -8.30 20.03 26.98
CA ARG A 204 -7.57 20.29 25.72
C ARG A 204 -7.48 19.08 24.81
N GLN A 205 -7.59 17.88 25.36
CA GLN A 205 -7.50 16.66 24.57
C GLN A 205 -8.76 16.44 23.73
N ARG A 206 -8.56 15.90 22.55
CA ARG A 206 -9.62 15.57 21.59
C ARG A 206 -9.38 14.17 21.04
N LEU A 207 -10.48 13.48 20.75
CA LEU A 207 -10.46 12.19 20.06
C LEU A 207 -10.61 12.42 18.56
N PHE A 208 -9.74 11.77 17.81
CA PHE A 208 -9.79 11.67 16.35
C PHE A 208 -9.98 10.20 15.98
N CYS A 209 -11.03 9.88 15.23
CA CYS A 209 -11.33 8.52 14.79
C CYS A 209 -12.31 8.53 13.62
N GLY A 210 -12.18 7.59 12.71
CA GLY A 210 -13.11 7.32 11.63
C GLY A 210 -13.67 8.56 10.91
N ASP A 211 -14.92 8.49 10.53
CA ASP A 211 -15.65 9.59 9.86
C ASP A 211 -16.07 10.71 10.83
N VAL A 212 -16.05 10.42 12.12
CA VAL A 212 -16.39 11.41 13.16
C VAL A 212 -15.18 12.31 13.35
N GLY A 213 -15.39 13.61 13.20
CA GLY A 213 -14.36 14.59 13.43
C GLY A 213 -13.93 14.68 14.89
N LEU A 214 -13.40 15.84 15.26
CA LEU A 214 -12.98 16.21 16.59
C LEU A 214 -14.09 16.00 17.63
N ALA A 215 -13.91 15.11 18.60
CA ALA A 215 -14.85 14.91 19.70
C ALA A 215 -14.23 15.33 21.04
N ALA A 216 -14.98 16.02 21.87
CA ALA A 216 -14.63 16.27 23.26
C ALA A 216 -14.73 14.95 24.06
N LEU A 217 -13.93 14.83 25.11
CA LEU A 217 -13.81 13.63 25.93
C LEU A 217 -14.52 13.73 27.31
N ASP A 218 -15.44 14.69 27.44
CA ASP A 218 -16.28 14.87 28.63
C ASP A 218 -17.32 13.74 28.79
N LYS A 219 -17.58 13.00 27.73
CA LYS A 219 -18.45 11.82 27.68
C LYS A 219 -17.90 10.84 26.63
N PRO A 220 -18.37 9.57 26.62
CA PRO A 220 -18.00 8.63 25.57
C PRO A 220 -18.33 9.19 24.19
N ALA A 221 -17.34 9.14 23.29
CA ALA A 221 -17.48 9.63 21.93
C ALA A 221 -17.62 8.46 20.96
N ALA A 222 -18.55 8.56 20.01
CA ALA A 222 -18.77 7.54 19.01
C ALA A 222 -17.83 7.72 17.83
N CYS A 223 -17.19 6.64 17.40
CA CYS A 223 -16.41 6.53 16.18
C CYS A 223 -17.13 5.60 15.20
N LEU A 224 -17.05 5.90 13.92
CA LEU A 224 -17.66 5.10 12.87
C LEU A 224 -16.67 4.89 11.74
N TRP A 225 -16.51 3.64 11.30
CA TRP A 225 -15.76 3.27 10.11
C TRP A 225 -16.66 2.42 9.21
N ARG A 226 -16.70 2.76 7.95
CA ARG A 226 -17.31 1.99 6.86
C ARG A 226 -16.27 1.73 5.81
N ASP A 227 -16.43 0.64 5.07
CA ASP A 227 -15.44 0.23 4.08
C ASP A 227 -14.05 0.07 4.73
N LEU A 228 -13.89 -0.99 5.55
CA LEU A 228 -12.66 -1.23 6.31
C LEU A 228 -11.43 -1.54 5.41
N ASP A 229 -11.62 -1.69 4.10
CA ASP A 229 -10.54 -1.74 3.11
C ASP A 229 -9.87 -0.35 2.97
N ALA A 230 -10.68 0.68 2.76
CA ALA A 230 -10.20 2.06 2.63
C ALA A 230 -10.01 2.77 3.98
N ASN A 231 -10.83 2.45 4.97
CA ASN A 231 -10.88 3.10 6.28
C ASN A 231 -10.47 2.14 7.41
N VAL A 232 -9.17 1.85 7.50
CA VAL A 232 -8.64 1.02 8.60
C VAL A 232 -8.92 1.67 9.94
N PRO A 233 -9.53 0.94 10.91
CA PRO A 233 -9.85 1.52 12.21
C PRO A 233 -8.61 2.02 12.95
N PHE A 234 -8.66 3.26 13.41
CA PHE A 234 -7.63 3.91 14.23
C PHE A 234 -8.27 4.88 15.21
N PHE A 235 -7.57 5.27 16.23
CA PHE A 235 -7.90 6.44 17.04
C PHE A 235 -6.64 7.14 17.55
N VAL A 236 -6.76 8.46 17.73
CA VAL A 236 -5.75 9.31 18.36
C VAL A 236 -6.42 10.17 19.41
N VAL A 237 -5.78 10.28 20.59
CA VAL A 237 -6.16 11.22 21.63
C VAL A 237 -4.96 12.10 21.96
N SER A 238 -5.07 13.38 21.69
CA SER A 238 -4.00 14.36 21.94
C SER A 238 -4.58 15.78 22.04
N ALA A 239 -3.76 16.71 22.56
CA ALA A 239 -4.08 18.13 22.61
C ALA A 239 -3.55 18.80 21.34
N GLN A 240 -4.43 19.04 20.36
CA GLN A 240 -4.07 19.63 19.08
C GLN A 240 -4.84 20.90 18.79
N GLU A 241 -4.20 21.83 18.09
CA GLU A 241 -4.82 23.03 17.51
C GLU A 241 -5.21 22.78 16.05
N LEU A 242 -6.14 23.56 15.55
CA LEU A 242 -6.62 23.46 14.16
C LEU A 242 -6.09 24.62 13.31
N LEU A 243 -5.44 24.28 12.21
CA LEU A 243 -5.20 25.17 11.07
C LEU A 243 -6.15 24.73 9.93
N ALA A 244 -7.25 25.46 9.75
CA ALA A 244 -8.19 25.18 8.66
C ALA A 244 -7.64 25.71 7.34
N GLY A 245 -7.53 24.86 6.34
CA GLY A 245 -7.11 25.18 4.97
C GLY A 245 -8.23 24.93 3.95
N PRO A 246 -8.05 25.30 2.69
CA PRO A 246 -9.06 25.05 1.64
C PRO A 246 -9.21 23.56 1.34
N SER A 247 -8.12 22.81 1.28
CA SER A 247 -8.06 21.39 0.87
C SER A 247 -7.95 20.43 2.05
N ALA A 248 -7.46 20.90 3.21
CA ALA A 248 -7.23 20.08 4.38
C ALA A 248 -7.49 20.85 5.68
N ASP A 249 -7.97 20.12 6.68
CA ASP A 249 -7.97 20.52 8.08
C ASP A 249 -6.73 19.90 8.75
N ILE A 250 -5.79 20.76 9.18
CA ILE A 250 -4.51 20.33 9.78
C ILE A 250 -4.62 20.51 11.29
N PHE A 251 -4.63 19.38 11.99
CA PHE A 251 -4.59 19.33 13.44
C PHE A 251 -3.13 19.12 13.85
N TYR A 252 -2.58 20.03 14.65
CA TYR A 252 -1.16 20.05 15.00
C TYR A 252 -0.93 20.22 16.50
N LEU A 253 0.14 19.65 17.01
CA LEU A 253 0.62 19.87 18.37
C LEU A 253 1.08 21.33 18.50
N PRO A 254 0.75 22.06 19.59
CA PRO A 254 1.03 23.50 19.69
C PRO A 254 2.49 23.89 19.42
N GLU A 255 3.44 23.02 19.77
CA GLU A 255 4.87 23.17 19.51
C GLU A 255 5.26 23.00 18.03
N HIS A 256 4.43 22.35 17.22
CA HIS A 256 4.67 22.07 15.80
C HIS A 256 3.98 23.06 14.83
N LYS A 257 3.55 24.23 15.33
CA LYS A 257 2.84 25.24 14.54
C LYS A 257 3.56 25.67 13.26
N SER A 258 4.90 25.75 13.30
CA SER A 258 5.69 26.07 12.11
C SER A 258 5.49 25.00 11.03
N GLY A 259 5.67 23.74 11.38
CA GLY A 259 5.50 22.62 10.45
C GLY A 259 4.08 22.53 9.87
N ALA A 260 3.05 22.85 10.68
CA ALA A 260 1.69 22.94 10.15
C ALA A 260 1.53 24.02 9.07
N ASN A 261 2.14 25.18 9.26
CA ASN A 261 2.14 26.24 8.25
C ASN A 261 2.95 25.84 7.01
N ASP A 262 4.11 25.21 7.19
CA ASP A 262 4.98 24.75 6.09
C ASP A 262 4.24 23.68 5.26
N TYR A 263 3.54 22.77 5.91
CA TYR A 263 2.72 21.77 5.21
C TYR A 263 1.52 22.38 4.48
N ALA A 264 0.83 23.36 5.07
CA ALA A 264 -0.24 24.09 4.40
C ALA A 264 0.25 24.84 3.16
N MET A 265 1.47 25.41 3.21
CA MET A 265 2.13 26.03 2.05
C MET A 265 2.50 24.98 1.00
N ALA A 266 3.03 23.82 1.40
CA ALA A 266 3.35 22.72 0.50
C ALA A 266 2.10 22.24 -0.26
N LEU A 267 0.97 22.02 0.40
CA LEU A 267 -0.30 21.67 -0.24
C LEU A 267 -0.69 22.70 -1.31
N LYS A 268 -0.67 23.98 -0.97
CA LYS A 268 -0.99 25.07 -1.92
C LYS A 268 -0.04 25.12 -3.12
N GLN A 269 1.23 24.79 -2.90
CA GLN A 269 2.26 24.77 -3.96
C GLN A 269 2.03 23.64 -4.95
N VAL A 270 1.67 22.43 -4.47
CA VAL A 270 1.60 21.23 -5.33
C VAL A 270 0.27 21.07 -6.06
N GLU A 271 -0.84 21.57 -5.49
CA GLU A 271 -2.19 21.41 -6.05
C GLU A 271 -2.32 21.79 -7.54
N PRO A 272 -1.76 22.92 -8.03
CA PRO A 272 -1.90 23.28 -9.44
C PRO A 272 -1.28 22.26 -10.38
N SER A 273 -0.11 21.72 -10.05
CA SER A 273 0.57 20.70 -10.87
C SER A 273 -0.23 19.39 -10.89
N ILE A 274 -0.74 18.96 -9.74
CA ILE A 274 -1.57 17.76 -9.64
C ILE A 274 -2.85 17.88 -10.46
N ALA A 275 -3.55 19.01 -10.37
CA ALA A 275 -4.75 19.26 -11.15
C ALA A 275 -4.48 19.23 -12.67
N VAL A 276 -3.33 19.74 -13.10
CA VAL A 276 -2.93 19.69 -14.53
C VAL A 276 -2.65 18.27 -14.98
N TRP A 277 -1.99 17.44 -14.17
CA TRP A 277 -1.60 16.09 -14.59
C TRP A 277 -2.73 15.08 -14.47
N LEU A 278 -3.49 15.12 -13.37
CA LEU A 278 -4.49 14.10 -13.05
C LEU A 278 -5.93 14.53 -13.34
N GLY A 279 -6.18 15.80 -13.57
CA GLY A 279 -7.53 16.37 -13.64
C GLY A 279 -8.08 16.74 -12.26
N GLN A 280 -9.22 17.38 -12.27
CA GLN A 280 -10.00 17.68 -11.06
C GLN A 280 -11.19 16.74 -11.00
N HIS A 281 -10.97 15.54 -10.52
CA HIS A 281 -12.04 14.58 -10.23
C HIS A 281 -12.55 14.82 -8.79
N SER A 282 -13.07 16.02 -8.53
CA SER A 282 -13.50 16.41 -7.21
C SER A 282 -14.50 15.40 -6.65
N SER A 283 -14.13 14.69 -5.60
CA SER A 283 -15.08 14.17 -4.64
C SER A 283 -16.01 15.32 -4.26
N GLY A 284 -17.33 15.14 -4.38
CA GLY A 284 -18.33 16.20 -4.24
C GLY A 284 -18.12 17.12 -3.03
N GLU A 285 -18.80 18.24 -2.99
CA GLU A 285 -18.74 19.20 -1.88
C GLU A 285 -18.77 18.48 -0.52
N GLY A 286 -17.65 18.54 0.24
CA GLY A 286 -17.56 18.03 1.61
C GLY A 286 -16.39 17.11 1.93
N THR A 287 -15.62 16.60 0.98
CA THR A 287 -14.51 15.68 1.28
C THR A 287 -13.20 16.45 1.45
N ARG A 288 -13.00 17.02 2.64
CA ARG A 288 -11.71 17.64 3.00
C ARG A 288 -10.77 16.59 3.58
N ALA A 289 -9.50 16.72 3.28
CA ALA A 289 -8.48 15.94 3.96
C ALA A 289 -8.42 16.34 5.45
N ARG A 290 -8.07 15.37 6.26
CA ARG A 290 -7.73 15.58 7.68
C ARG A 290 -6.29 15.15 7.89
N VAL A 291 -5.47 16.06 8.39
CA VAL A 291 -4.09 15.78 8.78
C VAL A 291 -4.01 15.85 10.31
N ILE A 292 -3.44 14.83 10.92
CA ILE A 292 -3.25 14.73 12.38
C ILE A 292 -1.74 14.59 12.62
N ASP A 293 -1.21 15.53 13.37
CA ASP A 293 0.22 15.59 13.68
C ASP A 293 0.63 14.51 14.67
N LEU A 294 1.81 13.94 14.42
CA LEU A 294 2.46 12.96 15.30
C LEU A 294 3.57 13.60 16.13
N PRO A 295 3.75 13.16 17.40
CA PRO A 295 4.69 13.80 18.31
C PRO A 295 6.16 13.52 18.01
N TYR A 296 6.47 12.49 17.20
CA TYR A 296 7.83 12.07 16.89
C TYR A 296 8.22 12.51 15.48
N PRO A 297 9.37 13.19 15.28
CA PRO A 297 9.72 13.77 13.97
C PRO A 297 9.90 12.74 12.84
N ASP A 298 10.33 11.55 13.19
CA ASP A 298 10.57 10.46 12.23
C ASP A 298 9.46 9.39 12.28
N ALA A 299 8.30 9.70 12.89
CA ALA A 299 7.19 8.78 12.99
C ALA A 299 6.70 8.35 11.59
N ALA A 300 6.53 7.04 11.39
CA ALA A 300 6.03 6.52 10.13
C ALA A 300 4.60 7.03 9.87
N PRO A 301 4.34 7.67 8.72
CA PRO A 301 3.01 8.15 8.37
C PRO A 301 2.00 6.99 8.25
N PHE A 302 0.74 7.29 8.54
CA PHE A 302 -0.36 6.35 8.39
C PHE A 302 -1.56 7.03 7.73
N GLU A 303 -2.23 6.29 6.87
CA GLU A 303 -3.37 6.76 6.10
C GLU A 303 -4.59 5.88 6.34
N SER A 304 -5.74 6.50 6.60
CA SER A 304 -7.04 5.82 6.67
C SER A 304 -8.11 6.73 6.08
N GLY A 305 -8.72 6.30 4.98
CA GLY A 305 -9.66 7.12 4.23
C GLY A 305 -9.03 8.46 3.80
N ASN A 306 -9.64 9.57 4.20
CA ASN A 306 -9.15 10.92 3.95
C ASN A 306 -8.37 11.51 5.15
N THR A 307 -7.95 10.66 6.09
CA THR A 307 -7.17 11.07 7.26
C THR A 307 -5.73 10.58 7.12
N TRP A 308 -4.79 11.50 7.36
CA TRP A 308 -3.35 11.25 7.39
C TRP A 308 -2.79 11.57 8.77
N LEU A 309 -2.18 10.59 9.40
CA LEU A 309 -1.38 10.76 10.61
C LEU A 309 0.08 10.88 10.16
N MET A 310 0.72 12.02 10.41
CA MET A 310 2.08 12.27 9.91
C MET A 310 2.83 13.27 10.79
N PRO A 311 4.16 13.19 10.87
CA PRO A 311 4.94 14.18 11.60
C PRO A 311 5.02 15.49 10.82
N LEU A 312 4.48 16.57 11.37
CA LEU A 312 4.61 17.92 10.76
C LEU A 312 5.99 18.55 11.01
N THR A 313 6.86 17.89 11.77
CA THR A 313 8.26 18.26 12.00
C THR A 313 9.23 17.54 11.05
N ALA A 314 8.72 16.79 10.07
CA ALA A 314 9.56 16.20 9.03
C ALA A 314 10.28 17.28 8.20
N ASP A 315 11.34 16.90 7.49
CA ASP A 315 12.05 17.83 6.61
C ASP A 315 11.17 18.34 5.46
N GLU A 316 11.54 19.49 4.90
CA GLU A 316 10.76 20.17 3.85
C GLU A 316 10.50 19.28 2.63
N THR A 317 11.47 18.46 2.22
CA THR A 317 11.31 17.56 1.08
C THR A 317 10.28 16.47 1.38
N SER A 318 10.33 15.90 2.57
CA SER A 318 9.36 14.89 3.03
C SER A 318 7.96 15.48 3.14
N LEU A 319 7.78 16.66 3.73
CA LEU A 319 6.49 17.35 3.80
C LEU A 319 5.94 17.64 2.39
N LEU A 320 6.78 18.06 1.47
CA LEU A 320 6.39 18.35 0.09
C LEU A 320 5.94 17.08 -0.65
N LEU A 321 6.67 15.97 -0.53
CA LEU A 321 6.29 14.71 -1.16
C LEU A 321 5.02 14.11 -0.54
N MET A 322 4.80 14.28 0.76
CA MET A 322 3.53 13.91 1.40
C MET A 322 2.37 14.77 0.90
N ALA A 323 2.58 16.08 0.70
CA ALA A 323 1.57 16.97 0.12
C ALA A 323 1.21 16.57 -1.32
N VAL A 324 2.21 16.18 -2.14
CA VAL A 324 1.98 15.66 -3.49
C VAL A 324 1.11 14.39 -3.46
N GLN A 325 1.46 13.44 -2.59
CA GLN A 325 0.72 12.18 -2.45
C GLN A 325 -0.73 12.44 -2.04
N GLN A 326 -0.94 13.28 -1.02
CA GLN A 326 -2.26 13.64 -0.52
C GLN A 326 -3.09 14.35 -1.59
N SER A 327 -2.51 15.34 -2.26
CA SER A 327 -3.19 16.05 -3.35
C SER A 327 -3.56 15.10 -4.49
N ALA A 328 -2.68 14.18 -4.88
CA ALA A 328 -2.96 13.20 -5.91
C ALA A 328 -4.13 12.29 -5.53
N LYS A 329 -4.18 11.80 -4.29
CA LYS A 329 -5.29 10.98 -3.79
C LYS A 329 -6.62 11.73 -3.79
N LEU A 330 -6.62 12.99 -3.35
CA LEU A 330 -7.84 13.79 -3.30
C LEU A 330 -8.37 14.16 -4.69
N ASN A 331 -7.48 14.36 -5.66
CA ASN A 331 -7.84 14.74 -7.01
C ASN A 331 -8.19 13.57 -7.92
N PHE A 332 -7.75 12.34 -7.61
CA PHE A 332 -8.00 11.18 -8.44
C PHE A 332 -8.47 9.97 -7.64
N LEU A 333 -9.77 9.71 -7.70
CA LEU A 333 -10.39 8.56 -7.03
C LEU A 333 -10.57 7.41 -8.02
N SER A 334 -10.08 6.23 -7.65
CA SER A 334 -10.31 4.99 -8.40
C SER A 334 -10.58 3.83 -7.44
N PRO A 335 -11.54 2.93 -7.75
CA PRO A 335 -11.76 1.72 -6.99
C PRO A 335 -10.65 0.67 -7.18
N ARG A 336 -9.67 0.95 -8.06
CA ARG A 336 -8.56 0.04 -8.37
C ARG A 336 -7.28 0.49 -7.68
N PRO A 337 -6.74 -0.31 -6.74
CA PRO A 337 -5.51 0.05 -6.01
C PRO A 337 -4.33 0.38 -6.92
N TRP A 338 -4.11 -0.36 -8.02
CA TRP A 338 -3.00 -0.09 -8.93
C TRP A 338 -3.09 1.28 -9.62
N ILE A 339 -4.32 1.80 -9.82
CA ILE A 339 -4.53 3.15 -10.35
C ILE A 339 -4.31 4.17 -9.22
N SER A 340 -5.05 4.07 -8.12
CA SER A 340 -5.03 5.08 -7.06
C SER A 340 -3.66 5.17 -6.37
N LEU A 341 -3.08 4.05 -5.93
CA LEU A 341 -1.77 4.02 -5.26
C LEU A 341 -0.63 4.32 -6.24
N GLY A 342 -0.74 3.81 -7.48
CA GLY A 342 0.25 4.05 -8.52
C GLY A 342 0.33 5.50 -8.95
N LEU A 343 -0.81 6.18 -9.11
CA LEU A 343 -0.84 7.61 -9.47
C LEU A 343 -0.31 8.51 -8.34
N GLN A 344 -0.51 8.15 -7.08
CA GLN A 344 0.09 8.86 -5.95
C GLN A 344 1.63 8.83 -6.05
N GLY A 345 2.23 7.66 -6.24
CA GLY A 345 3.67 7.52 -6.41
C GLY A 345 4.18 8.18 -7.70
N TYR A 346 3.46 8.00 -8.81
CA TYR A 346 3.79 8.67 -10.08
C TYR A 346 3.78 10.19 -9.95
N ALA A 347 2.82 10.77 -9.24
CA ALA A 347 2.78 12.21 -9.00
C ALA A 347 4.02 12.70 -8.24
N GLN A 348 4.50 11.94 -7.23
CA GLN A 348 5.74 12.25 -6.52
C GLN A 348 6.94 12.26 -7.47
N VAL A 349 7.07 11.23 -8.32
CA VAL A 349 8.16 11.15 -9.31
C VAL A 349 8.09 12.30 -10.30
N ARG A 350 6.90 12.64 -10.79
CA ARG A 350 6.68 13.78 -11.71
C ARG A 350 7.02 15.10 -11.05
N TYR A 351 6.66 15.27 -9.78
CA TYR A 351 6.98 16.49 -9.05
C TYR A 351 8.49 16.66 -8.87
N ILE A 352 9.20 15.57 -8.52
CA ILE A 352 10.67 15.57 -8.46
C ILE A 352 11.30 15.93 -9.83
N GLU A 353 10.76 15.38 -10.93
CA GLU A 353 11.23 15.72 -12.28
C GLU A 353 11.04 17.19 -12.62
N GLN A 354 9.87 17.76 -12.28
CA GLN A 354 9.56 19.16 -12.51
C GLN A 354 10.45 20.13 -11.69
N GLU A 355 10.64 19.85 -10.40
CA GLU A 355 11.37 20.75 -9.50
C GLU A 355 12.89 20.57 -9.57
N LYS A 356 13.37 19.41 -9.99
CA LYS A 356 14.81 19.11 -10.02
C LYS A 356 15.26 18.70 -11.41
N SER A 357 15.14 17.44 -11.75
CA SER A 357 15.49 16.94 -13.07
C SER A 357 14.95 15.52 -13.30
N ARG A 358 14.95 15.10 -14.59
CA ARG A 358 14.63 13.73 -14.98
C ARG A 358 15.56 12.70 -14.32
N GLU A 359 16.85 13.01 -14.26
CA GLU A 359 17.84 12.11 -13.65
C GLU A 359 17.56 11.91 -12.15
N THR A 360 17.16 12.98 -11.45
CA THR A 360 16.78 12.88 -10.02
C THR A 360 15.52 12.04 -9.85
N ALA A 361 14.53 12.20 -10.72
CA ALA A 361 13.31 11.41 -10.71
C ALA A 361 13.58 9.92 -10.97
N GLN A 362 14.44 9.63 -11.96
CA GLN A 362 14.87 8.24 -12.23
C GLN A 362 15.67 7.64 -11.06
N ALA A 363 16.57 8.42 -10.44
CA ALA A 363 17.29 7.97 -9.24
C ALA A 363 16.33 7.65 -8.08
N TYR A 364 15.25 8.43 -7.92
CA TYR A 364 14.20 8.15 -6.94
C TYR A 364 13.47 6.83 -7.25
N LEU A 365 13.09 6.57 -8.50
CA LEU A 365 12.53 5.27 -8.91
C LEU A 365 13.49 4.12 -8.64
N GLN A 366 14.77 4.29 -8.98
CA GLN A 366 15.80 3.27 -8.78
C GLN A 366 16.09 2.98 -7.31
N SER A 367 15.90 3.94 -6.41
CA SER A 367 16.07 3.72 -4.96
C SER A 367 15.09 2.67 -4.39
N HIS A 368 13.95 2.44 -5.05
CA HIS A 368 12.95 1.45 -4.66
C HIS A 368 13.07 0.12 -5.43
N ARG A 369 14.05 0.02 -6.35
CA ARG A 369 14.20 -1.15 -7.23
C ARG A 369 14.48 -2.45 -6.48
N GLU A 370 15.39 -2.45 -5.52
CA GLU A 370 15.72 -3.66 -4.75
C GLU A 370 14.49 -4.16 -3.97
N ALA A 371 13.75 -3.25 -3.34
CA ALA A 371 12.52 -3.59 -2.64
C ALA A 371 11.44 -4.17 -3.58
N LEU A 372 11.34 -3.64 -4.81
CA LEU A 372 10.45 -4.20 -5.83
C LEU A 372 10.88 -5.62 -6.26
N ILE A 373 12.18 -5.85 -6.47
CA ILE A 373 12.72 -7.17 -6.82
C ILE A 373 12.43 -8.19 -5.72
N ASP A 374 12.61 -7.81 -4.46
CA ASP A 374 12.36 -8.68 -3.33
C ASP A 374 10.86 -8.99 -3.17
N ALA A 375 9.99 -7.99 -3.34
CA ALA A 375 8.55 -8.20 -3.36
C ALA A 375 8.11 -9.14 -4.49
N GLU A 376 8.65 -8.97 -5.69
CA GLU A 376 8.36 -9.88 -6.82
C GLU A 376 8.79 -11.34 -6.56
N ARG A 377 9.91 -11.55 -5.87
CA ARG A 377 10.38 -12.89 -5.50
C ARG A 377 9.50 -13.56 -4.45
N SER A 378 8.92 -12.76 -3.58
CA SER A 378 8.11 -13.23 -2.44
C SER A 378 6.65 -13.48 -2.81
N LEU A 379 6.18 -13.06 -4.00
CA LEU A 379 4.79 -13.26 -4.41
C LEU A 379 4.42 -14.75 -4.43
N PRO A 380 3.34 -15.16 -3.75
CA PRO A 380 2.95 -16.55 -3.66
C PRO A 380 2.45 -17.11 -4.99
N GLY A 381 2.81 -18.36 -5.24
CA GLY A 381 2.17 -19.19 -6.26
C GLY A 381 2.83 -19.19 -7.63
N SER A 382 2.59 -20.27 -8.35
CA SER A 382 3.03 -20.50 -9.73
C SER A 382 2.02 -20.00 -10.77
N ASP A 383 0.83 -19.54 -10.35
CA ASP A 383 -0.20 -19.03 -11.25
C ASP A 383 0.00 -17.53 -11.53
N PRO A 384 0.40 -17.16 -12.77
CA PRO A 384 0.58 -15.75 -13.15
C PRO A 384 -0.68 -14.89 -12.99
N ALA A 385 -1.88 -15.48 -13.04
CA ALA A 385 -3.13 -14.76 -12.87
C ALA A 385 -3.34 -14.30 -11.42
N MET A 386 -2.85 -15.07 -10.45
CA MET A 386 -2.90 -14.72 -9.03
C MET A 386 -1.87 -13.64 -8.64
N ARG A 387 -0.86 -13.44 -9.48
CA ARG A 387 0.24 -12.50 -9.27
C ARG A 387 0.04 -11.16 -9.98
N SER A 388 -1.10 -10.97 -10.65
CA SER A 388 -1.36 -9.76 -11.43
C SER A 388 -1.47 -8.52 -10.52
N LEU A 389 -0.98 -7.38 -11.03
CA LEU A 389 -1.05 -6.10 -10.34
C LEU A 389 -2.49 -5.70 -9.99
N ILE A 390 -3.43 -6.08 -10.84
CA ILE A 390 -4.87 -5.79 -10.66
C ILE A 390 -5.52 -6.62 -9.54
N ASN A 391 -4.98 -7.79 -9.20
CA ASN A 391 -5.52 -8.71 -8.20
C ASN A 391 -4.69 -8.78 -6.91
N SER A 392 -3.49 -8.21 -6.89
CA SER A 392 -2.62 -8.22 -5.71
C SER A 392 -3.29 -7.55 -4.51
N THR A 393 -3.08 -8.14 -3.33
CA THR A 393 -3.48 -7.58 -2.04
C THR A 393 -2.32 -6.90 -1.31
N ASP A 394 -1.10 -7.09 -1.79
CA ASP A 394 0.10 -6.47 -1.24
C ASP A 394 0.17 -4.99 -1.67
N GLU A 395 -0.25 -4.08 -0.81
CA GLU A 395 -0.26 -2.64 -1.10
C GLU A 395 1.13 -2.07 -1.37
N PHE A 396 2.17 -2.59 -0.72
CA PHE A 396 3.55 -2.15 -0.94
C PHE A 396 4.01 -2.51 -2.36
N TYR A 397 3.79 -3.76 -2.77
CA TYR A 397 4.07 -4.22 -4.12
C TYR A 397 3.27 -3.44 -5.16
N VAL A 398 1.94 -3.30 -4.95
CA VAL A 398 1.05 -2.55 -5.85
C VAL A 398 1.53 -1.12 -6.01
N ARG A 399 1.81 -0.39 -4.93
CA ARG A 399 2.28 0.99 -4.98
C ARG A 399 3.59 1.11 -5.75
N THR A 400 4.57 0.30 -5.41
CA THR A 400 5.92 0.38 -6.00
C THR A 400 5.90 0.01 -7.49
N LYS A 401 5.25 -1.10 -7.85
CA LYS A 401 5.18 -1.53 -9.25
C LYS A 401 4.33 -0.59 -10.10
N ALA A 402 3.16 -0.19 -9.61
CA ALA A 402 2.27 0.68 -10.36
C ALA A 402 2.86 2.08 -10.58
N THR A 403 3.65 2.61 -9.65
CA THR A 403 4.41 3.86 -9.87
C THR A 403 5.29 3.76 -11.13
N ASN A 404 6.03 2.66 -11.27
CA ASN A 404 6.84 2.39 -12.47
C ASN A 404 5.97 2.18 -13.72
N VAL A 405 4.83 1.48 -13.60
CA VAL A 405 3.89 1.28 -14.71
C VAL A 405 3.38 2.63 -15.26
N TRP A 406 2.98 3.56 -14.39
CA TRP A 406 2.53 4.90 -14.80
C TRP A 406 3.65 5.72 -15.43
N TRP A 407 4.87 5.64 -14.90
CA TRP A 407 6.04 6.26 -15.51
C TRP A 407 6.28 5.72 -16.92
N MET A 408 6.33 4.39 -17.09
CA MET A 408 6.51 3.75 -18.40
C MET A 408 5.37 4.07 -19.37
N LEU A 409 4.12 4.13 -18.93
CA LEU A 409 2.99 4.54 -19.77
C LEU A 409 3.19 5.94 -20.33
N ARG A 410 3.62 6.90 -19.49
CA ARG A 410 3.94 8.25 -19.99
C ARG A 410 5.06 8.23 -21.04
N GLU A 411 6.12 7.48 -20.81
CA GLU A 411 7.22 7.34 -21.77
C GLU A 411 6.76 6.69 -23.10
N LEU A 412 5.80 5.77 -23.00
CA LEU A 412 5.29 5.03 -24.14
C LEU A 412 4.31 5.86 -24.99
N VAL A 413 3.35 6.53 -24.37
CA VAL A 413 2.27 7.24 -25.09
C VAL A 413 2.44 8.75 -25.17
N GLY A 414 3.37 9.31 -24.41
CA GLY A 414 3.58 10.74 -24.27
C GLY A 414 2.68 11.40 -23.23
N GLU A 415 3.14 12.51 -22.68
CA GLU A 415 2.46 13.22 -21.58
C GLU A 415 1.06 13.70 -21.96
N THR A 416 0.90 14.28 -23.15
CA THR A 416 -0.40 14.82 -23.60
C THR A 416 -1.48 13.76 -23.66
N ALA A 417 -1.17 12.59 -24.24
CA ALA A 417 -2.14 11.50 -24.38
C ALA A 417 -2.48 10.90 -23.01
N LEU A 418 -1.49 10.70 -22.14
CA LEU A 418 -1.73 10.18 -20.80
C LEU A 418 -2.58 11.13 -19.97
N THR A 419 -2.24 12.42 -19.93
CA THR A 419 -3.02 13.45 -19.24
C THR A 419 -4.46 13.51 -19.73
N ALA A 420 -4.68 13.48 -21.06
CA ALA A 420 -6.02 13.47 -21.62
C ALA A 420 -6.83 12.21 -21.21
N ALA A 421 -6.19 11.04 -21.15
CA ALA A 421 -6.84 9.81 -20.67
C ALA A 421 -7.23 9.91 -19.20
N LEU A 422 -6.34 10.44 -18.35
CA LEU A 422 -6.63 10.64 -16.93
C LEU A 422 -7.76 11.64 -16.72
N HIS A 423 -7.81 12.75 -17.45
CA HIS A 423 -8.89 13.75 -17.37
C HIS A 423 -10.25 13.19 -17.83
N ASN A 424 -10.26 12.19 -18.71
CA ASN A 424 -11.48 11.53 -19.18
C ASN A 424 -11.93 10.35 -18.31
N TYR A 425 -11.15 9.99 -17.30
CA TYR A 425 -11.49 8.90 -16.39
C TYR A 425 -12.70 9.25 -15.52
N LYS A 426 -13.59 8.28 -15.33
CA LYS A 426 -14.74 8.39 -14.44
C LYS A 426 -14.84 7.12 -13.59
N ALA A 427 -14.76 7.28 -12.28
CA ALA A 427 -14.75 6.15 -11.34
C ALA A 427 -16.03 5.29 -11.43
N GLU A 428 -17.18 5.91 -11.67
CA GLU A 428 -18.46 5.24 -11.83
C GLU A 428 -18.58 4.39 -13.11
N GLU A 429 -17.77 4.69 -14.13
CA GLU A 429 -17.68 3.93 -15.38
C GLU A 429 -16.63 2.81 -15.31
N ASP A 430 -15.74 2.80 -14.30
CA ASP A 430 -14.68 1.80 -14.11
C ASP A 430 -15.22 0.47 -13.56
N LYS A 431 -16.09 -0.18 -14.34
CA LYS A 431 -16.65 -1.50 -14.02
C LYS A 431 -15.88 -2.66 -14.63
N ASP A 432 -15.03 -2.36 -15.59
CA ASP A 432 -14.27 -3.33 -16.36
C ASP A 432 -12.76 -3.09 -16.16
N ALA A 433 -12.00 -4.15 -15.94
CA ALA A 433 -10.56 -4.11 -15.76
C ALA A 433 -9.81 -3.37 -16.87
N MET A 434 -10.32 -3.43 -18.11
CA MET A 434 -9.70 -2.81 -19.28
C MET A 434 -10.12 -1.35 -19.52
N TYR A 435 -10.90 -0.75 -18.62
CA TYR A 435 -11.41 0.61 -18.81
C TYR A 435 -10.30 1.64 -18.99
N MET A 436 -9.31 1.64 -18.11
CA MET A 436 -8.17 2.57 -18.18
C MET A 436 -7.32 2.34 -19.45
N GLN A 437 -7.08 1.07 -19.83
CA GLN A 437 -6.38 0.76 -21.09
C GLN A 437 -7.09 1.41 -22.28
N ARG A 438 -8.40 1.21 -22.42
CA ARG A 438 -9.17 1.79 -23.53
C ARG A 438 -9.11 3.32 -23.57
N LEU A 439 -9.13 3.98 -22.39
CA LEU A 439 -8.97 5.44 -22.33
C LEU A 439 -7.60 5.89 -22.86
N ILE A 440 -6.52 5.19 -22.47
CA ILE A 440 -5.17 5.55 -22.90
C ILE A 440 -4.98 5.25 -24.40
N GLU A 441 -5.47 4.09 -24.89
CA GLU A 441 -5.43 3.72 -26.32
C GLU A 441 -6.20 4.72 -27.18
N ALA A 442 -7.38 5.17 -26.72
CA ALA A 442 -8.19 6.16 -27.44
C ALA A 442 -7.48 7.52 -27.60
N GLN A 443 -6.67 7.95 -26.63
CA GLN A 443 -5.95 9.21 -26.67
C GLN A 443 -4.59 9.10 -27.38
N SER A 444 -3.92 7.95 -27.26
CA SER A 444 -2.58 7.75 -27.83
C SER A 444 -2.58 7.20 -29.25
N HIS A 445 -3.70 6.61 -29.69
CA HIS A 445 -3.82 5.85 -30.94
C HIS A 445 -2.78 4.72 -31.07
N ARG A 446 -2.35 4.15 -29.93
CA ARG A 446 -1.40 3.03 -29.86
C ARG A 446 -2.11 1.80 -29.31
N ASP A 447 -1.79 0.62 -29.84
CA ASP A 447 -2.16 -0.66 -29.24
C ASP A 447 -1.26 -0.93 -28.03
N LEU A 448 -1.87 -1.01 -26.85
CA LEU A 448 -1.20 -1.23 -25.58
C LEU A 448 -1.53 -2.59 -24.96
N ALA A 449 -2.23 -3.47 -25.70
CA ALA A 449 -2.65 -4.77 -25.17
C ALA A 449 -1.46 -5.59 -24.63
N TRP A 450 -0.33 -5.61 -25.33
CA TRP A 450 0.90 -6.27 -24.89
C TRP A 450 1.44 -5.72 -23.57
N PHE A 451 1.40 -4.39 -23.39
CA PHE A 451 1.89 -3.74 -22.18
C PHE A 451 1.02 -4.05 -20.96
N PHE A 452 -0.31 -3.88 -21.11
CA PHE A 452 -1.26 -4.17 -20.04
C PHE A 452 -1.30 -5.66 -19.69
N ASP A 453 -1.17 -6.57 -20.69
CA ASP A 453 -1.09 -8.01 -20.44
C ASP A 453 0.13 -8.34 -19.57
N ASP A 454 1.30 -7.79 -19.88
CA ASP A 454 2.55 -8.13 -19.20
C ASP A 454 2.70 -7.47 -17.83
N TRP A 455 2.15 -6.26 -17.63
CA TRP A 455 2.43 -5.45 -16.44
C TRP A 455 1.25 -5.29 -15.49
N VAL A 456 0.01 -5.45 -15.95
CA VAL A 456 -1.20 -5.17 -15.17
C VAL A 456 -2.08 -6.41 -14.98
N TYR A 457 -2.42 -7.10 -16.06
CA TYR A 457 -3.38 -8.21 -16.01
C TYR A 457 -2.74 -9.55 -15.66
N ARG A 458 -1.51 -9.76 -16.08
CA ARG A 458 -0.67 -10.90 -15.70
C ARG A 458 0.66 -10.36 -15.23
N ASP A 459 1.12 -10.81 -14.10
CA ASP A 459 2.46 -10.45 -13.69
C ASP A 459 3.47 -11.41 -14.33
N ARG A 460 4.19 -10.91 -15.35
CA ARG A 460 5.25 -11.66 -16.02
C ARG A 460 6.62 -11.43 -15.37
N GLY A 461 6.67 -10.78 -14.23
CA GLY A 461 7.88 -10.39 -13.54
C GLY A 461 8.55 -9.17 -14.17
N LEU A 462 9.80 -8.93 -13.80
CA LEU A 462 10.60 -7.84 -14.37
C LEU A 462 11.35 -8.28 -15.63
N PRO A 463 11.65 -7.36 -16.56
CA PRO A 463 12.62 -7.60 -17.60
C PRO A 463 14.04 -7.71 -17.04
N ASP A 464 14.95 -8.19 -17.87
CA ASP A 464 16.39 -8.25 -17.64
C ASP A 464 17.07 -8.06 -18.99
N PHE A 465 17.50 -6.85 -19.27
CA PHE A 465 18.06 -6.52 -20.57
C PHE A 465 19.56 -6.72 -20.58
N ARG A 466 20.07 -7.24 -21.71
CA ARG A 466 21.49 -7.24 -22.02
C ARG A 466 21.76 -6.92 -23.47
N ILE A 467 22.87 -6.26 -23.76
CA ILE A 467 23.31 -6.08 -25.14
C ILE A 467 24.10 -7.32 -25.56
N THR A 468 23.61 -8.00 -26.60
CA THR A 468 24.24 -9.23 -27.12
C THR A 468 25.21 -8.97 -28.28
N SER A 469 24.97 -7.91 -29.05
CA SER A 469 25.89 -7.51 -30.13
C SER A 469 25.71 -6.05 -30.51
N VAL A 470 26.79 -5.42 -30.92
CA VAL A 470 26.80 -4.08 -31.53
C VAL A 470 27.65 -4.17 -32.80
N PHE A 471 27.06 -3.73 -33.90
CA PHE A 471 27.72 -3.68 -35.19
C PHE A 471 27.71 -2.26 -35.75
N ALA A 472 28.87 -1.63 -35.85
CA ALA A 472 29.04 -0.27 -36.37
C ALA A 472 29.64 -0.32 -37.78
N ARG A 473 28.96 0.35 -38.72
CA ARG A 473 29.39 0.48 -40.13
C ARG A 473 29.53 1.95 -40.50
N ALA A 474 30.65 2.35 -41.04
CA ALA A 474 30.84 3.68 -41.55
C ALA A 474 29.89 3.98 -42.72
N VAL A 475 29.38 5.22 -42.78
CA VAL A 475 28.41 5.68 -43.80
C VAL A 475 29.11 6.66 -44.76
N VAL A 476 28.74 6.56 -46.04
CA VAL A 476 29.22 7.52 -47.03
C VAL A 476 28.72 8.93 -46.68
N GLY A 477 29.61 9.88 -46.57
CA GLY A 477 29.28 11.22 -46.08
C GLY A 477 29.64 11.49 -44.61
N GLY A 478 30.16 10.50 -43.91
CA GLY A 478 30.62 10.59 -42.51
C GLY A 478 29.67 10.01 -41.48
N GLY A 479 30.21 9.58 -40.34
CA GLY A 479 29.48 8.94 -39.26
C GLY A 479 29.34 7.44 -39.41
N TYR A 480 28.48 6.84 -38.59
CA TYR A 480 28.28 5.40 -38.52
C TYR A 480 26.79 5.04 -38.46
N LEU A 481 26.40 3.96 -39.11
CA LEU A 481 25.13 3.27 -38.85
C LEU A 481 25.44 2.13 -37.87
N VAL A 482 24.90 2.23 -36.66
CA VAL A 482 25.13 1.25 -35.59
C VAL A 482 23.90 0.41 -35.40
N THR A 483 24.03 -0.91 -35.51
CA THR A 483 22.97 -1.86 -35.17
C THR A 483 23.25 -2.39 -33.76
N VAL A 484 22.33 -2.19 -32.84
CA VAL A 484 22.41 -2.72 -31.48
C VAL A 484 21.35 -3.80 -31.32
N THR A 485 21.76 -4.97 -30.85
CA THR A 485 20.85 -6.07 -30.51
C THR A 485 20.80 -6.23 -29.01
N ALA A 486 19.61 -6.02 -28.45
CA ALA A 486 19.31 -6.27 -27.04
C ALA A 486 18.50 -7.57 -26.88
N GLU A 487 18.77 -8.29 -25.80
CA GLU A 487 18.03 -9.47 -25.36
C GLU A 487 17.38 -9.18 -24.01
N ASN A 488 16.14 -9.57 -23.86
CA ASN A 488 15.42 -9.54 -22.60
C ASN A 488 15.37 -10.97 -22.02
N LEU A 489 16.08 -11.21 -20.92
CA LEU A 489 16.08 -12.48 -20.20
C LEU A 489 14.91 -12.61 -19.24
N GLY A 490 14.24 -11.49 -18.93
CA GLY A 490 13.05 -11.42 -18.07
C GLY A 490 11.76 -11.76 -18.80
N GLY A 491 10.64 -11.75 -18.09
CA GLY A 491 9.35 -12.17 -18.64
C GLY A 491 8.52 -11.03 -19.24
N ALA A 492 8.56 -9.82 -18.67
CA ALA A 492 7.79 -8.69 -19.15
C ALA A 492 8.47 -7.99 -20.33
N ALA A 493 7.72 -7.66 -21.36
CA ALA A 493 8.16 -6.82 -22.48
C ALA A 493 8.24 -5.35 -22.05
N ALA A 494 9.16 -4.57 -22.64
CA ALA A 494 9.16 -3.12 -22.48
C ALA A 494 9.71 -2.39 -23.71
N GLU A 495 9.30 -1.13 -23.87
CA GLU A 495 9.95 -0.19 -24.78
C GLU A 495 11.03 0.56 -24.00
N VAL A 496 12.29 0.38 -24.40
CA VAL A 496 13.45 0.95 -23.71
C VAL A 496 14.27 1.85 -24.63
N PRO A 497 14.89 2.91 -24.09
CA PRO A 497 15.86 3.68 -24.85
C PRO A 497 17.13 2.84 -25.05
N VAL A 498 17.67 2.90 -26.27
CA VAL A 498 19.01 2.45 -26.61
C VAL A 498 19.85 3.67 -26.91
N ILE A 499 20.88 3.89 -26.10
CA ILE A 499 21.71 5.08 -26.11
C ILE A 499 23.06 4.74 -26.67
N LEU A 500 23.50 5.47 -27.69
CA LEU A 500 24.88 5.45 -28.16
C LEU A 500 25.63 6.64 -27.58
N ARG A 501 26.60 6.36 -26.71
CA ARG A 501 27.54 7.36 -26.21
C ARG A 501 28.59 7.64 -27.28
N MET A 502 28.78 8.91 -27.59
CA MET A 502 29.74 9.36 -28.58
C MET A 502 30.64 10.46 -28.01
N SER A 503 31.69 10.82 -28.75
CA SER A 503 32.59 11.91 -28.34
C SER A 503 31.95 13.29 -28.35
N THR A 504 30.83 13.46 -29.05
CA THR A 504 30.13 14.73 -29.23
C THR A 504 28.78 14.73 -28.50
N LYS A 505 27.77 14.21 -29.14
CA LYS A 505 26.39 14.18 -28.61
C LYS A 505 25.83 12.75 -28.73
N ASP A 506 25.22 12.26 -27.67
CA ASP A 506 24.56 10.96 -27.66
C ASP A 506 23.44 10.88 -28.69
N ALA A 507 23.25 9.70 -29.27
CA ALA A 507 22.08 9.36 -30.06
C ALA A 507 21.23 8.32 -29.31
N VAL A 508 19.91 8.50 -29.36
CA VAL A 508 18.96 7.66 -28.64
C VAL A 508 17.85 7.22 -29.59
N GLU A 509 17.55 5.93 -29.57
CA GLU A 509 16.39 5.36 -30.26
C GLU A 509 15.63 4.45 -29.30
N LYS A 510 14.32 4.33 -29.48
CA LYS A 510 13.47 3.42 -28.66
C LYS A 510 13.37 2.06 -29.31
N LEU A 511 13.41 1.01 -28.48
CA LEU A 511 13.34 -0.39 -28.88
C LEU A 511 12.33 -1.15 -28.00
N VAL A 512 11.32 -1.78 -28.61
CA VAL A 512 10.48 -2.75 -27.91
C VAL A 512 11.20 -4.09 -27.88
N VAL A 513 11.49 -4.59 -26.68
CA VAL A 513 12.12 -5.90 -26.47
C VAL A 513 11.12 -6.82 -25.78
N PRO A 514 10.52 -7.80 -26.47
CA PRO A 514 9.58 -8.74 -25.85
C PRO A 514 10.26 -9.61 -24.78
N GLY A 515 9.48 -10.10 -23.83
CA GLY A 515 9.99 -11.02 -22.82
C GLY A 515 10.59 -12.30 -23.43
N LYS A 516 11.70 -12.77 -22.87
CA LYS A 516 12.43 -13.98 -23.32
C LYS A 516 12.83 -13.93 -24.79
N SER A 517 13.13 -12.74 -25.33
CA SER A 517 13.37 -12.52 -26.75
C SER A 517 14.45 -11.52 -27.03
N LYS A 518 14.81 -11.38 -28.31
CA LYS A 518 15.80 -10.40 -28.81
C LYS A 518 15.13 -9.43 -29.78
N ALA A 519 15.62 -8.19 -29.76
CA ALA A 519 15.24 -7.19 -30.75
C ALA A 519 16.47 -6.34 -31.14
N SER A 520 16.40 -5.70 -32.29
CA SER A 520 17.50 -4.89 -32.79
C SER A 520 17.01 -3.53 -33.26
N VAL A 521 17.80 -2.50 -33.00
CA VAL A 521 17.56 -1.13 -33.49
C VAL A 521 18.77 -0.64 -34.26
N ARG A 522 18.54 0.24 -35.25
CA ARG A 522 19.58 0.90 -36.02
C ARG A 522 19.61 2.38 -35.65
N ILE A 523 20.76 2.84 -35.24
CA ILE A 523 20.99 4.20 -34.76
C ILE A 523 22.03 4.88 -35.65
N LEU A 524 21.72 6.09 -36.13
CA LEU A 524 22.66 6.89 -36.90
C LEU A 524 23.54 7.68 -35.91
N ALA A 525 24.84 7.43 -35.93
CA ALA A 525 25.84 8.08 -35.12
C ALA A 525 26.62 9.10 -35.95
N GLY A 526 26.53 10.40 -35.61
CA GLY A 526 27.22 11.47 -36.31
C GLY A 526 28.73 11.55 -36.05
N SER A 527 29.22 10.84 -35.03
CA SER A 527 30.64 10.71 -34.67
C SER A 527 30.94 9.30 -34.21
N THR A 528 32.17 9.03 -33.85
CA THR A 528 32.63 7.72 -33.40
C THR A 528 31.84 7.24 -32.17
N PRO A 529 31.11 6.13 -32.28
CA PRO A 529 30.42 5.54 -31.15
C PRO A 529 31.41 4.85 -30.20
N ILE A 530 31.24 5.09 -28.89
CA ILE A 530 32.15 4.58 -27.85
C ILE A 530 31.50 3.45 -27.07
N ARG A 531 30.23 3.62 -26.73
CA ARG A 531 29.47 2.68 -25.89
C ARG A 531 28.02 2.65 -26.31
N ALA A 532 27.41 1.49 -26.24
CA ALA A 532 25.95 1.31 -26.30
C ALA A 532 25.42 0.99 -24.91
N ILE A 533 24.27 1.55 -24.56
CA ILE A 533 23.57 1.33 -23.30
C ILE A 533 22.11 1.03 -23.65
N VAL A 534 21.53 -0.02 -23.05
CA VAL A 534 20.11 -0.32 -23.10
C VAL A 534 19.49 0.02 -21.75
N ASN A 535 18.35 0.69 -21.77
CA ASN A 535 17.62 1.19 -20.59
C ASN A 535 18.42 2.25 -19.78
N ASP A 536 17.84 3.44 -19.67
CA ASP A 536 18.39 4.57 -18.89
C ASP A 536 17.90 4.60 -17.43
N GLY A 537 17.27 3.51 -16.98
CA GLY A 537 16.62 3.43 -15.67
C GLY A 537 15.13 3.80 -15.70
N SER A 538 14.56 4.10 -16.87
CA SER A 538 13.13 4.39 -17.02
C SER A 538 12.23 3.15 -16.93
N VAL A 539 12.79 1.97 -17.09
CA VAL A 539 12.13 0.68 -16.92
C VAL A 539 12.77 -0.07 -15.75
N PRO A 540 11.97 -0.54 -14.75
CA PRO A 540 12.52 -1.37 -13.69
C PRO A 540 12.94 -2.73 -14.25
N GLU A 541 14.11 -3.21 -13.87
CA GLU A 541 14.65 -4.51 -14.31
C GLU A 541 15.39 -5.25 -13.20
N SER A 542 15.52 -6.57 -13.35
CA SER A 542 16.08 -7.43 -12.31
C SER A 542 17.61 -7.34 -12.20
N ASP A 543 18.32 -7.08 -13.30
CA ASP A 543 19.78 -6.88 -13.33
C ASP A 543 20.15 -5.75 -14.30
N THR A 544 20.89 -4.75 -13.83
CA THR A 544 21.34 -3.60 -14.64
C THR A 544 22.82 -3.67 -15.01
N ARG A 545 23.55 -4.68 -14.54
CA ARG A 545 25.01 -4.77 -14.71
C ARG A 545 25.44 -5.17 -16.12
N ASN A 546 24.52 -5.69 -16.93
CA ASN A 546 24.74 -6.21 -18.27
C ASN A 546 24.15 -5.30 -19.38
N ASN A 547 23.74 -4.08 -19.02
CA ASN A 547 23.09 -3.09 -19.91
C ASN A 547 24.06 -2.34 -20.82
N GLU A 548 25.36 -2.46 -20.60
CA GLU A 548 26.37 -1.69 -21.32
C GLU A 548 27.25 -2.57 -22.21
N TYR A 549 27.65 -2.02 -23.35
CA TYR A 549 28.55 -2.64 -24.31
C TYR A 549 29.57 -1.63 -24.85
N THR A 550 30.85 -1.86 -24.62
CA THR A 550 31.94 -1.04 -25.21
C THR A 550 32.11 -1.38 -26.69
N ILE A 551 32.11 -0.39 -27.55
CA ILE A 551 32.17 -0.57 -29.01
C ILE A 551 33.65 -0.52 -29.46
N GLU A 552 34.11 -1.66 -29.98
CA GLU A 552 35.42 -1.75 -30.64
C GLU A 552 35.19 -1.58 -32.15
N LEU A 553 35.75 -0.52 -32.73
CA LEU A 553 35.71 -0.33 -34.18
C LEU A 553 36.85 -1.15 -34.76
N ASN A 554 36.53 -2.21 -35.53
CA ASN A 554 37.51 -2.87 -36.33
C ASN A 554 38.07 -1.88 -37.35
N GLN A 555 39.36 -1.56 -37.23
CA GLN A 555 40.10 -0.70 -38.17
C GLN A 555 40.17 -1.33 -39.56
#